data_e081985a49f283e2c62baf8bd52c09ff
#
_entry.id   e081985a49f283e2c62baf8bd52c09ff
#
_cell.length_a   1.000
_cell.length_b   1.000
_cell.length_c   1.000
_cell.angle_alpha   90.00
_cell.angle_beta   90.00
_cell.angle_gamma   90.00
#
_symmetry.space_group_name_H-M   'P 1'
#
loop_
_entity.id
_entity.type
_entity.pdbx_description
1 polymer ?
#
loop_
_entity_poly.entity_id
_entity_poly.type
_entity_poly.pdbx_seq_one_letter_code
_entity_poly.pdbx_strand_id
1 'polypeptide(L)'
;MATPGVTGTLALLYERYKNSYGEKPLASLMKALVTNTAKDAGNPGPDYKYGFGNLNGLRAVKVLDKKMFYTASVANGATYEKDIVVPAGLVTLKVLLAYTDIGGTPGGTSVQVNDLDIKIVKDGVTILPWVLNPTAPNANAVRGVDNVNNIEQVTLDNPAAGTYKIIVTGTRVP
;
A
#
# COMPACT_ATOMS: atom_id res chain seq x y z
N MET A 1 -17.62 -2.86 -16.46
CA MET A 1 -16.69 -3.88 -16.99
C MET A 1 -15.26 -3.72 -16.46
N ALA A 2 -15.04 -3.07 -15.31
CA ALA A 2 -13.69 -2.88 -14.74
C ALA A 2 -13.12 -4.16 -14.10
N THR A 3 -13.93 -4.91 -13.35
CA THR A 3 -13.50 -6.10 -12.63
C THR A 3 -12.79 -7.16 -13.50
N PRO A 4 -13.33 -7.56 -14.69
CA PRO A 4 -12.61 -8.49 -15.56
C PRO A 4 -11.25 -7.99 -16.02
N GLY A 5 -11.08 -6.68 -16.24
CA GLY A 5 -9.80 -6.08 -16.59
C GLY A 5 -8.76 -6.18 -15.47
N VAL A 6 -9.19 -5.95 -14.22
CA VAL A 6 -8.33 -6.12 -13.04
C VAL A 6 -7.97 -7.59 -12.86
N THR A 7 -8.94 -8.51 -12.98
CA THR A 7 -8.71 -9.96 -12.87
C THR A 7 -7.73 -10.46 -13.92
N GLY A 8 -7.89 -10.06 -15.19
CA GLY A 8 -6.95 -10.40 -16.25
C GLY A 8 -5.53 -9.89 -15.99
N THR A 9 -5.41 -8.64 -15.52
CA THR A 9 -4.10 -8.08 -15.14
C THR A 9 -3.47 -8.85 -13.98
N LEU A 10 -4.25 -9.21 -12.95
CA LEU A 10 -3.77 -10.01 -11.83
C LEU A 10 -3.31 -11.42 -12.27
N ALA A 11 -4.01 -12.05 -13.22
CA ALA A 11 -3.59 -13.34 -13.77
C ALA A 11 -2.21 -13.26 -14.45
N LEU A 12 -1.98 -12.21 -15.26
CA LEU A 12 -0.68 -11.97 -15.90
C LEU A 12 0.43 -11.66 -14.89
N LEU A 13 0.15 -10.87 -13.84
CA LEU A 13 1.09 -10.58 -12.77
C LEU A 13 1.42 -11.83 -11.95
N TYR A 14 0.44 -12.67 -11.68
CA TYR A 14 0.61 -13.96 -11.01
C TYR A 14 1.54 -14.89 -11.80
N GLU A 15 1.28 -15.03 -13.11
CA GLU A 15 2.13 -15.82 -13.99
C GLU A 15 3.55 -15.26 -14.04
N ARG A 16 3.69 -13.94 -14.19
CA ARG A 16 5.01 -13.27 -14.18
C ARG A 16 5.76 -13.53 -12.88
N TYR A 17 5.10 -13.40 -11.73
CA TYR A 17 5.70 -13.67 -10.42
C TYR A 17 6.16 -15.12 -10.33
N LYS A 18 5.27 -16.08 -10.65
CA LYS A 18 5.60 -17.51 -10.62
C LYS A 18 6.81 -17.85 -11.50
N ASN A 19 6.87 -17.29 -12.71
CA ASN A 19 7.97 -17.53 -13.64
C ASN A 19 9.29 -16.88 -13.15
N SER A 20 9.22 -15.76 -12.42
CA SER A 20 10.41 -15.05 -11.94
C SER A 20 10.96 -15.59 -10.62
N TYR A 21 10.08 -16.11 -9.74
CA TYR A 21 10.43 -16.47 -8.35
C TYR A 21 10.24 -17.96 -8.04
N GLY A 22 9.60 -18.75 -8.94
CA GLY A 22 9.39 -20.18 -8.76
C GLY A 22 8.30 -20.56 -7.76
N GLU A 23 7.61 -19.60 -7.16
CA GLU A 23 6.60 -19.79 -6.12
C GLU A 23 5.32 -19.01 -6.41
N LYS A 24 4.28 -19.27 -5.64
CA LYS A 24 3.01 -18.53 -5.73
C LYS A 24 3.12 -17.20 -4.96
N PRO A 25 2.65 -16.08 -5.54
CA PRO A 25 2.63 -14.81 -4.81
C PRO A 25 1.61 -14.83 -3.68
N LEU A 26 1.89 -14.06 -2.62
CA LEU A 26 0.90 -13.76 -1.59
C LEU A 26 -0.25 -12.91 -2.17
N ALA A 27 -1.47 -13.15 -1.70
CA ALA A 27 -2.63 -12.37 -2.11
C ALA A 27 -2.48 -10.89 -1.75
N SER A 28 -1.88 -10.59 -0.58
CA SER A 28 -1.55 -9.22 -0.16
C SER A 28 -0.58 -8.54 -1.11
N LEU A 29 0.44 -9.25 -1.64
CA LEU A 29 1.36 -8.70 -2.63
C LEU A 29 0.64 -8.36 -3.94
N MET A 30 -0.23 -9.24 -4.43
CA MET A 30 -1.01 -8.98 -5.65
C MET A 30 -1.91 -7.76 -5.49
N LYS A 31 -2.57 -7.62 -4.32
CA LYS A 31 -3.35 -6.44 -3.97
C LYS A 31 -2.47 -5.19 -3.93
N ALA A 32 -1.33 -5.24 -3.22
CA ALA A 32 -0.40 -4.12 -3.13
C ALA A 32 0.10 -3.65 -4.50
N LEU A 33 0.46 -4.57 -5.40
CA LEU A 33 0.96 -4.25 -6.73
C LEU A 33 -0.05 -3.43 -7.53
N VAL A 34 -1.27 -3.90 -7.68
CA VAL A 34 -2.28 -3.20 -8.49
C VAL A 34 -2.72 -1.88 -7.86
N THR A 35 -2.78 -1.82 -6.53
CA THR A 35 -3.18 -0.62 -5.80
C THR A 35 -2.09 0.45 -5.83
N ASN A 36 -0.84 0.10 -5.47
CA ASN A 36 0.24 1.08 -5.36
C ASN A 36 0.71 1.62 -6.71
N THR A 37 0.56 0.84 -7.77
CA THR A 37 1.00 1.23 -9.12
C THR A 37 -0.09 1.94 -9.93
N ALA A 38 -1.31 2.02 -9.42
CA ALA A 38 -2.40 2.72 -10.06
C ALA A 38 -2.02 4.20 -10.35
N LYS A 39 -2.52 4.71 -11.47
CA LYS A 39 -2.41 6.13 -11.78
C LYS A 39 -3.52 6.85 -11.05
N ASP A 40 -3.12 7.72 -10.14
CA ASP A 40 -4.05 8.54 -9.36
C ASP A 40 -5.04 9.30 -10.25
N ALA A 41 -6.29 9.39 -9.79
CA ALA A 41 -7.39 10.03 -10.49
C ALA A 41 -8.35 10.66 -9.48
N GLY A 42 -8.88 11.82 -9.80
CA GLY A 42 -9.76 12.57 -8.90
C GLY A 42 -8.98 13.43 -7.91
N ASN A 43 -9.27 13.29 -6.63
CA ASN A 43 -8.56 14.01 -5.57
C ASN A 43 -7.15 13.44 -5.39
N PRO A 44 -6.16 14.24 -4.93
CA PRO A 44 -4.83 13.72 -4.63
C PRO A 44 -4.85 12.60 -3.59
N GLY A 45 -4.22 11.45 -3.90
CA GLY A 45 -4.26 10.25 -3.10
C GLY A 45 -5.54 9.44 -3.29
N PRO A 46 -5.88 8.52 -2.36
CA PRO A 46 -7.11 7.73 -2.49
C PRO A 46 -8.35 8.60 -2.28
N ASP A 47 -9.44 8.28 -2.99
CA ASP A 47 -10.75 8.91 -2.82
C ASP A 47 -11.90 7.91 -2.98
N TYR A 48 -13.12 8.30 -2.60
CA TYR A 48 -14.30 7.42 -2.68
C TYR A 48 -14.86 7.25 -4.10
N LYS A 49 -14.43 8.04 -5.10
CA LYS A 49 -14.92 7.98 -6.48
C LYS A 49 -14.07 7.06 -7.34
N TYR A 50 -12.75 7.14 -7.18
CA TYR A 50 -11.77 6.44 -8.00
C TYR A 50 -10.90 5.47 -7.21
N GLY A 51 -11.08 5.36 -5.88
CA GLY A 51 -10.24 4.56 -5.02
C GLY A 51 -8.78 5.00 -5.08
N PHE A 52 -7.87 4.09 -5.46
CA PHE A 52 -6.45 4.40 -5.66
C PHE A 52 -6.11 4.83 -7.10
N GLY A 53 -7.12 4.95 -7.98
CA GLY A 53 -6.97 5.40 -9.35
C GLY A 53 -7.07 4.30 -10.41
N ASN A 54 -6.59 4.62 -11.61
CA ASN A 54 -6.67 3.73 -12.77
C ASN A 54 -5.56 2.67 -12.75
N LEU A 55 -5.95 1.41 -12.95
CA LEU A 55 -5.04 0.27 -13.02
C LEU A 55 -3.92 0.50 -14.05
N ASN A 56 -2.68 0.18 -13.67
CA ASN A 56 -1.51 0.26 -14.54
C ASN A 56 -0.67 -1.03 -14.47
N GLY A 57 -1.02 -2.01 -15.29
CA GLY A 57 -0.33 -3.30 -15.34
C GLY A 57 1.15 -3.19 -15.69
N LEU A 58 1.54 -2.26 -16.57
CA LEU A 58 2.95 -2.06 -16.92
C LEU A 58 3.79 -1.58 -15.72
N ARG A 59 3.25 -0.67 -14.92
CA ARG A 59 3.94 -0.24 -13.68
C ARG A 59 4.04 -1.40 -12.68
N ALA A 60 2.99 -2.20 -12.54
CA ALA A 60 2.98 -3.35 -11.64
C ALA A 60 4.04 -4.40 -12.03
N VAL A 61 4.16 -4.72 -13.32
CA VAL A 61 5.22 -5.61 -13.82
C VAL A 61 6.61 -5.04 -13.54
N LYS A 62 6.83 -3.73 -13.76
CA LYS A 62 8.13 -3.09 -13.46
C LYS A 62 8.52 -3.16 -11.99
N VAL A 63 7.54 -3.08 -11.07
CA VAL A 63 7.77 -3.26 -9.63
C VAL A 63 8.20 -4.69 -9.33
N LEU A 64 7.56 -5.69 -9.94
CA LEU A 64 7.96 -7.10 -9.83
C LEU A 64 9.38 -7.31 -10.37
N ASP A 65 9.64 -6.89 -11.59
CA ASP A 65 10.93 -7.12 -12.26
C ASP A 65 12.11 -6.49 -11.52
N LYS A 66 11.88 -5.33 -10.90
CA LYS A 66 12.87 -4.61 -10.10
C LYS A 66 12.92 -5.03 -8.63
N LYS A 67 12.12 -6.01 -8.22
CA LYS A 67 12.01 -6.46 -6.81
C LYS A 67 11.73 -5.30 -5.83
N MET A 68 10.89 -4.35 -6.23
CA MET A 68 10.55 -3.18 -5.40
C MET A 68 9.36 -3.51 -4.46
N PHE A 69 9.45 -4.63 -3.78
CA PHE A 69 8.49 -5.07 -2.77
C PHE A 69 9.20 -5.86 -1.67
N TYR A 70 8.58 -5.91 -0.50
CA TYR A 70 9.07 -6.64 0.65
C TYR A 70 7.92 -7.40 1.29
N THR A 71 8.20 -8.59 1.81
CA THR A 71 7.26 -9.40 2.59
C THR A 71 7.86 -9.65 3.97
N ALA A 72 7.07 -9.47 5.00
CA ALA A 72 7.49 -9.66 6.39
C ALA A 72 6.30 -10.07 7.25
N SER A 73 6.56 -10.49 8.48
CA SER A 73 5.57 -10.68 9.54
C SER A 73 5.89 -9.74 10.68
N VAL A 74 4.87 -9.15 11.29
CA VAL A 74 5.03 -8.23 12.42
C VAL A 74 4.15 -8.73 13.56
N ALA A 75 4.75 -8.94 14.72
CA ALA A 75 4.02 -9.33 15.93
C ALA A 75 3.41 -8.11 16.63
N ASN A 76 2.51 -8.36 17.60
CA ASN A 76 1.91 -7.31 18.41
C ASN A 76 2.98 -6.46 19.12
N GLY A 77 2.90 -5.15 18.97
CA GLY A 77 3.85 -4.18 19.55
C GLY A 77 5.23 -4.17 18.88
N ALA A 78 5.49 -5.05 17.89
CA ALA A 78 6.76 -5.07 17.16
C ALA A 78 6.77 -4.11 15.97
N THR A 79 7.96 -3.83 15.45
CA THR A 79 8.15 -3.02 14.24
C THR A 79 8.98 -3.77 13.21
N TYR A 80 8.65 -3.56 11.94
CA TYR A 80 9.49 -3.90 10.80
C TYR A 80 10.02 -2.61 10.18
N GLU A 81 11.32 -2.51 9.99
CA GLU A 81 11.96 -1.34 9.40
C GLU A 81 12.68 -1.69 8.11
N LYS A 82 12.59 -0.82 7.14
CA LYS A 82 13.30 -0.96 5.86
C LYS A 82 13.75 0.38 5.31
N ASP A 83 15.05 0.50 5.09
CA ASP A 83 15.61 1.66 4.40
C ASP A 83 15.49 1.49 2.89
N ILE A 84 15.09 2.57 2.22
CA ILE A 84 15.05 2.69 0.77
C ILE A 84 15.81 3.94 0.34
N VAL A 85 16.53 3.86 -0.79
CA VAL A 85 17.23 5.00 -1.36
C VAL A 85 16.38 5.62 -2.47
N VAL A 86 16.06 6.89 -2.30
CA VAL A 86 15.32 7.69 -3.28
C VAL A 86 16.34 8.49 -4.13
N PRO A 87 16.37 8.29 -5.45
CA PRO A 87 17.27 9.03 -6.33
C PRO A 87 16.81 10.48 -6.52
N ALA A 88 17.74 11.34 -6.90
CA ALA A 88 17.42 12.70 -7.30
C ALA A 88 16.52 12.71 -8.55
N GLY A 89 15.57 13.64 -8.59
CA GLY A 89 14.66 13.81 -9.72
C GLY A 89 13.52 12.79 -9.78
N LEU A 90 13.30 11.99 -8.73
CA LEU A 90 12.10 11.15 -8.65
C LEU A 90 10.85 12.04 -8.54
N VAL A 91 9.90 11.85 -9.47
CA VAL A 91 8.68 12.67 -9.49
C VAL A 91 7.72 12.30 -8.36
N THR A 92 7.55 11.01 -8.09
CA THR A 92 6.64 10.55 -7.01
C THR A 92 7.20 9.29 -6.37
N LEU A 93 7.29 9.29 -5.04
CA LEU A 93 7.49 8.10 -4.22
C LEU A 93 6.13 7.61 -3.73
N LYS A 94 5.83 6.34 -3.96
CA LYS A 94 4.65 5.67 -3.41
C LYS A 94 5.08 4.44 -2.62
N VAL A 95 4.69 4.37 -1.35
CA VAL A 95 4.90 3.20 -0.49
C VAL A 95 3.53 2.76 0.03
N LEU A 96 3.27 1.46 -0.02
CA LEU A 96 1.98 0.90 0.38
C LEU A 96 2.19 -0.34 1.23
N LEU A 97 1.53 -0.38 2.35
CA LEU A 97 1.30 -1.57 3.18
C LEU A 97 0.01 -2.24 2.73
N ALA A 98 0.04 -3.55 2.55
CA ALA A 98 -1.16 -4.36 2.41
C ALA A 98 -0.97 -5.68 3.13
N TYR A 99 -1.96 -6.09 3.90
CA TYR A 99 -1.97 -7.38 4.57
C TYR A 99 -3.34 -8.06 4.42
N THR A 100 -3.36 -9.38 4.64
CA THR A 100 -4.61 -10.14 4.68
C THR A 100 -5.01 -10.28 6.14
N ASP A 101 -6.16 -9.76 6.47
CA ASP A 101 -6.73 -9.89 7.81
C ASP A 101 -7.63 -11.12 7.90
N ILE A 102 -7.80 -11.64 9.10
CA ILE A 102 -8.80 -12.68 9.40
C ILE A 102 -10.20 -12.04 9.53
N GLY A 103 -11.25 -12.85 9.37
CA GLY A 103 -12.62 -12.35 9.51
C GLY A 103 -12.89 -11.86 10.94
N GLY A 104 -13.41 -10.64 11.05
CA GLY A 104 -13.87 -10.08 12.32
C GLY A 104 -15.14 -10.75 12.84
N THR A 105 -15.50 -10.45 14.09
CA THR A 105 -16.74 -10.96 14.71
C THR A 105 -17.96 -10.31 14.02
N PRO A 106 -18.91 -11.08 13.52
CA PRO A 106 -20.15 -10.51 12.95
C PRO A 106 -20.88 -9.65 13.98
N GLY A 107 -21.27 -8.44 13.58
CA GLY A 107 -21.92 -7.47 14.48
C GLY A 107 -21.00 -6.75 15.47
N GLY A 108 -19.69 -6.98 15.39
CA GLY A 108 -18.70 -6.26 16.18
C GLY A 108 -18.56 -4.79 15.76
N THR A 109 -18.05 -3.96 16.64
CA THR A 109 -17.80 -2.53 16.39
C THR A 109 -16.58 -2.28 15.50
N SER A 110 -15.68 -3.26 15.38
CA SER A 110 -14.51 -3.25 14.49
C SER A 110 -14.52 -4.50 13.64
N VAL A 111 -14.45 -4.34 12.34
CA VAL A 111 -14.28 -5.46 11.39
C VAL A 111 -12.81 -5.86 11.22
N GLN A 112 -11.88 -4.98 11.57
CA GLN A 112 -10.44 -5.22 11.51
C GLN A 112 -9.99 -5.95 12.80
N VAL A 113 -9.34 -7.10 12.64
CA VAL A 113 -8.78 -7.89 13.75
C VAL A 113 -7.33 -7.50 13.99
N ASN A 114 -6.50 -7.56 12.93
CA ASN A 114 -5.13 -7.08 12.99
C ASN A 114 -5.08 -5.62 12.54
N ASP A 115 -4.28 -4.80 13.23
CA ASP A 115 -4.06 -3.40 12.96
C ASP A 115 -2.55 -3.16 12.80
N LEU A 116 -2.14 -2.91 11.57
CA LEU A 116 -0.75 -2.68 11.18
C LEU A 116 -0.67 -1.29 10.56
N ASP A 117 0.16 -0.42 11.12
CA ASP A 117 0.37 0.95 10.68
C ASP A 117 1.66 1.11 9.89
N ILE A 118 1.63 1.88 8.79
CA ILE A 118 2.84 2.30 8.06
C ILE A 118 3.13 3.78 8.26
N LYS A 119 4.41 4.12 8.34
CA LYS A 119 4.92 5.48 8.21
C LYS A 119 6.26 5.49 7.50
N ILE A 120 6.61 6.65 6.95
CA ILE A 120 7.94 6.88 6.38
C ILE A 120 8.63 7.96 7.20
N VAL A 121 9.93 7.79 7.44
CA VAL A 121 10.74 8.78 8.15
C VAL A 121 11.88 9.23 7.24
N LYS A 122 12.09 10.54 7.13
CA LYS A 122 13.21 11.18 6.42
C LYS A 122 13.74 12.33 7.26
N ASP A 123 15.02 12.29 7.61
CA ASP A 123 15.71 13.35 8.38
C ASP A 123 14.94 13.76 9.65
N GLY A 124 14.38 12.80 10.39
CA GLY A 124 13.58 13.00 11.60
C GLY A 124 12.12 13.40 11.34
N VAL A 125 11.73 13.70 10.10
CA VAL A 125 10.36 14.02 9.75
C VAL A 125 9.56 12.75 9.48
N THR A 126 8.43 12.58 10.16
CA THR A 126 7.49 11.47 9.98
C THR A 126 6.41 11.85 8.97
N ILE A 127 6.15 10.95 8.02
CA ILE A 127 5.12 11.10 7.01
C ILE A 127 4.16 9.92 7.15
N LEU A 128 2.91 10.24 7.48
CA LEU A 128 1.83 9.28 7.71
C LEU A 128 1.10 8.91 6.41
N PRO A 129 0.37 7.79 6.39
CA PRO A 129 -0.45 7.40 5.25
C PRO A 129 -1.64 8.34 5.02
N TRP A 130 -2.32 8.15 3.91
CA TRP A 130 -3.58 8.81 3.60
C TRP A 130 -4.74 8.15 4.33
N VAL A 131 -5.62 8.95 4.93
CA VAL A 131 -6.85 8.51 5.59
C VAL A 131 -8.05 9.22 4.97
N LEU A 132 -9.09 8.44 4.67
CA LEU A 132 -10.35 8.95 4.13
C LEU A 132 -11.34 9.27 5.26
N ASN A 133 -12.16 10.28 5.04
CA ASN A 133 -13.23 10.64 5.98
C ASN A 133 -14.59 10.18 5.43
N PRO A 134 -15.24 9.15 6.01
CA PRO A 134 -16.53 8.64 5.52
C PRO A 134 -17.69 9.65 5.72
N THR A 135 -17.55 10.61 6.65
CA THR A 135 -18.57 11.65 6.87
C THR A 135 -18.44 12.80 5.88
N ALA A 136 -17.34 12.90 5.15
CA ALA A 136 -17.09 13.90 4.11
C ALA A 136 -16.49 13.25 2.84
N PRO A 137 -17.28 12.42 2.11
CA PRO A 137 -16.75 11.55 1.04
C PRO A 137 -16.23 12.30 -0.19
N ASN A 138 -16.53 13.59 -0.33
CA ASN A 138 -16.00 14.43 -1.41
C ASN A 138 -14.73 15.21 -1.00
N ALA A 139 -14.35 15.19 0.29
CA ALA A 139 -13.13 15.84 0.76
C ALA A 139 -11.89 15.05 0.31
N ASN A 140 -10.75 15.75 0.23
CA ASN A 140 -9.47 15.11 0.02
C ASN A 140 -9.10 14.22 1.22
N ALA A 141 -8.39 13.11 0.96
CA ALA A 141 -7.74 12.36 2.00
C ALA A 141 -6.75 13.25 2.78
N VAL A 142 -6.56 12.95 4.06
CA VAL A 142 -5.61 13.66 4.93
C VAL A 142 -4.55 12.71 5.46
N ARG A 143 -3.44 13.23 5.96
CA ARG A 143 -2.41 12.40 6.60
C ARG A 143 -2.84 12.04 8.01
N GLY A 144 -2.75 10.77 8.37
CA GLY A 144 -3.16 10.30 9.69
C GLY A 144 -2.85 8.82 9.91
N VAL A 145 -3.17 8.34 11.10
CA VAL A 145 -3.16 6.91 11.44
C VAL A 145 -4.47 6.31 10.95
N ASP A 146 -4.41 5.18 10.28
CA ASP A 146 -5.59 4.48 9.74
C ASP A 146 -5.88 3.21 10.54
N ASN A 147 -6.86 3.25 11.42
CA ASN A 147 -7.26 2.10 12.26
C ASN A 147 -8.45 1.32 11.66
N VAL A 148 -8.72 1.48 10.37
CA VAL A 148 -9.92 0.92 9.71
C VAL A 148 -9.57 0.01 8.54
N ASN A 149 -8.49 0.33 7.82
CA ASN A 149 -8.16 -0.33 6.56
C ASN A 149 -6.93 -1.24 6.69
N ASN A 150 -6.93 -2.34 5.93
CA ASN A 150 -5.79 -3.24 5.77
C ASN A 150 -4.93 -2.89 4.54
N ILE A 151 -5.08 -1.68 4.03
CA ILE A 151 -4.27 -1.08 2.98
C ILE A 151 -4.00 0.36 3.37
N GLU A 152 -2.73 0.71 3.49
CA GLU A 152 -2.28 2.06 3.81
C GLU A 152 -1.25 2.55 2.80
N GLN A 153 -1.41 3.78 2.32
CA GLN A 153 -0.52 4.34 1.32
C GLN A 153 0.08 5.67 1.76
N VAL A 154 1.39 5.78 1.61
CA VAL A 154 2.13 7.04 1.72
C VAL A 154 2.60 7.45 0.33
N THR A 155 2.30 8.68 -0.08
CA THR A 155 2.82 9.26 -1.34
C THR A 155 3.57 10.54 -1.06
N LEU A 156 4.61 10.82 -1.80
CA LEU A 156 5.36 12.07 -1.77
C LEU A 156 5.62 12.51 -3.19
N ASP A 157 5.23 13.72 -3.54
CA ASP A 157 5.57 14.34 -4.81
C ASP A 157 6.92 15.07 -4.69
N ASN A 158 7.75 14.92 -5.72
CA ASN A 158 9.09 15.48 -5.80
C ASN A 158 9.92 15.26 -4.52
N PRO A 159 10.03 13.99 -4.04
CA PRO A 159 10.75 13.71 -2.81
C PRO A 159 12.21 14.10 -2.93
N ALA A 160 12.79 14.65 -1.87
CA ALA A 160 14.22 14.91 -1.80
C ALA A 160 15.01 13.61 -1.93
N ALA A 161 16.15 13.64 -2.62
CA ALA A 161 17.03 12.49 -2.69
C ALA A 161 17.57 12.08 -1.32
N GLY A 162 17.87 10.79 -1.16
CA GLY A 162 18.47 10.26 0.06
C GLY A 162 17.75 9.04 0.61
N THR A 163 18.11 8.65 1.82
CA THR A 163 17.55 7.47 2.47
C THR A 163 16.25 7.82 3.20
N TYR A 164 15.21 7.03 2.94
CA TYR A 164 13.95 7.05 3.65
C TYR A 164 13.78 5.74 4.40
N LYS A 165 13.32 5.81 5.64
CA LYS A 165 13.01 4.63 6.44
C LYS A 165 11.51 4.36 6.39
N ILE A 166 11.12 3.18 5.92
CA ILE A 166 9.76 2.64 6.02
C ILE A 166 9.67 1.95 7.37
N ILE A 167 8.65 2.23 8.14
CA ILE A 167 8.38 1.59 9.44
C ILE A 167 6.95 1.05 9.38
N VAL A 168 6.81 -0.24 9.67
CA VAL A 168 5.51 -0.89 9.85
C VAL A 168 5.42 -1.37 11.30
N THR A 169 4.37 -0.98 12.00
CA THR A 169 4.13 -1.34 13.41
C THR A 169 2.92 -2.26 13.51
N GLY A 170 3.02 -3.33 14.29
CA GLY A 170 1.88 -4.15 14.68
C GLY A 170 1.18 -3.51 15.89
N THR A 171 0.28 -2.57 15.63
CA THR A 171 -0.43 -1.80 16.68
C THR A 171 -1.37 -2.69 17.48
N ARG A 172 -2.04 -3.62 16.79
CA ARG A 172 -2.85 -4.66 17.41
C ARG A 172 -2.75 -5.93 16.54
N VAL A 173 -2.14 -6.97 17.09
CA VAL A 173 -2.01 -8.29 16.44
C VAL A 173 -2.28 -9.34 17.53
N PRO A 174 -3.57 -9.70 17.76
CA PRO A 174 -3.97 -10.62 18.83
C PRO A 174 -3.50 -12.07 18.60
#